data_c04c9d4c2341ba74713145dc4822fac0
#
_entry.id   c04c9d4c2341ba74713145dc4822fac0
#
_cell.length_a   1.000
_cell.length_b   1.000
_cell.length_c   1.000
_cell.angle_alpha   90.00
_cell.angle_beta   90.00
_cell.angle_gamma   90.00
#
_symmetry.space_group_name_H-M   'P 1'
#
loop_
_entity.id
_entity.type
_entity.pdbx_description
1 polymer ?
#
loop_
_entity_poly.entity_id
_entity_poly.type
_entity_poly.pdbx_seq_one_letter_code
_entity_poly.pdbx_strand_id
1 'polypeptide(L)'
;MTEVLFICQHNAGRSQLAAALLEHLAGDRLDARSAGLSPADAVNPAIAATVAELGIDISNRTPRAVTAEDLQQADVVVLMKPGLQLPGPVWGKVLQWQFPDPASWDSEAVRPLREAVRTRIEQELLTAL
;
A
#
# COMPACT_ATOMS: atom_id res chain seq x y z
N MET A 1 3.06 -6.43 17.44
CA MET A 1 3.65 -5.45 16.52
C MET A 1 2.51 -4.75 15.77
N THR A 2 2.60 -3.45 15.59
CA THR A 2 1.54 -2.69 14.90
C THR A 2 1.43 -3.13 13.45
N GLU A 3 0.24 -3.48 13.02
CA GLU A 3 -0.05 -3.88 11.66
C GLU A 3 -0.73 -2.74 10.90
N VAL A 4 -0.15 -2.37 9.76
CA VAL A 4 -0.70 -1.36 8.85
C VAL A 4 -1.08 -2.03 7.54
N LEU A 5 -2.34 -1.89 7.14
CA LEU A 5 -2.86 -2.50 5.92
C LEU A 5 -3.23 -1.41 4.91
N PHE A 6 -2.57 -1.43 3.76
CA PHE A 6 -2.87 -0.52 2.66
C PHE A 6 -3.83 -1.19 1.69
N ILE A 7 -4.90 -0.49 1.31
CA ILE A 7 -5.93 -1.03 0.41
C ILE A 7 -6.12 -0.12 -0.78
N CYS A 8 -6.13 -0.71 -1.97
CA CYS A 8 -6.54 -0.04 -3.21
C CYS A 8 -7.45 -0.98 -3.99
N GLN A 9 -7.81 -0.63 -5.22
CA GLN A 9 -8.75 -1.45 -5.99
C GLN A 9 -8.15 -2.80 -6.39
N HIS A 10 -6.95 -2.80 -6.98
CA HIS A 10 -6.39 -4.00 -7.63
C HIS A 10 -5.19 -4.62 -6.91
N ASN A 11 -4.69 -4.00 -5.85
CA ASN A 11 -3.50 -4.45 -5.12
C ASN A 11 -2.29 -4.71 -6.04
N ALA A 12 -2.22 -3.99 -7.14
CA ALA A 12 -1.12 -4.13 -8.11
C ALA A 12 -0.22 -2.89 -8.13
N GLY A 13 -0.69 -1.74 -7.69
CA GLY A 13 0.01 -0.47 -7.77
C GLY A 13 0.17 0.23 -6.44
N ARG A 14 -0.76 1.13 -6.11
CA ARG A 14 -0.63 2.04 -4.96
C ARG A 14 -0.44 1.34 -3.62
N SER A 15 -1.21 0.31 -3.32
CA SER A 15 -1.10 -0.39 -2.05
C SER A 15 0.19 -1.21 -1.93
N GLN A 16 0.64 -1.82 -3.03
CA GLN A 16 1.92 -2.54 -3.06
C GLN A 16 3.08 -1.57 -2.86
N LEU A 17 3.03 -0.42 -3.52
CA LEU A 17 4.03 0.63 -3.38
C LEU A 17 4.14 1.10 -1.93
N ALA A 18 2.99 1.42 -1.32
CA ALA A 18 2.96 1.94 0.04
C ALA A 18 3.46 0.91 1.06
N ALA A 19 3.05 -0.35 0.93
CA ALA A 19 3.50 -1.40 1.85
C ALA A 19 5.02 -1.61 1.74
N ALA A 20 5.55 -1.64 0.52
CA ALA A 20 6.99 -1.79 0.31
C ALA A 20 7.79 -0.64 0.91
N LEU A 21 7.31 0.60 0.73
CA LEU A 21 7.95 1.78 1.30
C LEU A 21 7.93 1.76 2.83
N LEU A 22 6.80 1.38 3.43
CA LEU A 22 6.70 1.33 4.88
C LEU A 22 7.64 0.25 5.46
N GLU A 23 7.72 -0.92 4.84
CA GLU A 23 8.68 -1.94 5.24
C GLU A 23 10.11 -1.42 5.19
N HIS A 24 10.44 -0.70 4.11
CA HIS A 24 11.78 -0.15 3.92
C HIS A 24 12.12 0.90 4.98
N LEU A 25 11.17 1.77 5.31
CA LEU A 25 11.39 2.89 6.23
C LEU A 25 11.31 2.47 7.70
N ALA A 26 10.40 1.57 8.03
CA ALA A 26 10.14 1.17 9.42
C ALA A 26 10.91 -0.07 9.86
N GLY A 27 11.34 -0.90 8.92
CA GLY A 27 12.02 -2.17 9.24
C GLY A 27 11.16 -3.06 10.11
N ASP A 28 11.70 -3.53 11.22
CA ASP A 28 11.03 -4.48 12.11
C ASP A 28 10.01 -3.85 13.05
N ARG A 29 9.85 -2.54 13.02
CA ARG A 29 8.96 -1.84 13.97
C ARG A 29 7.49 -1.98 13.64
N LEU A 30 7.15 -2.27 12.38
CA LEU A 30 5.77 -2.35 11.90
C LEU A 30 5.62 -3.56 10.99
N ASP A 31 4.40 -4.10 10.95
CA ASP A 31 4.02 -5.12 9.98
C ASP A 31 3.21 -4.43 8.87
N ALA A 32 3.80 -4.28 7.70
CA ALA A 32 3.17 -3.61 6.56
C ALA A 32 2.56 -4.66 5.62
N ARG A 33 1.29 -4.49 5.31
CA ARG A 33 0.53 -5.39 4.43
C ARG A 33 -0.26 -4.62 3.40
N SER A 34 -0.66 -5.29 2.34
CA SER A 34 -1.49 -4.71 1.29
C SER A 34 -2.53 -5.70 0.79
N ALA A 35 -3.64 -5.17 0.29
CA ALA A 35 -4.73 -5.97 -0.29
C ALA A 35 -5.55 -5.09 -1.24
N GLY A 36 -6.42 -5.71 -2.02
CA GLY A 36 -7.30 -4.99 -2.94
C GLY A 36 -8.72 -5.56 -2.95
N LEU A 37 -9.64 -4.82 -3.55
CA LEU A 37 -11.02 -5.27 -3.68
C LEU A 37 -11.19 -6.24 -4.85
N SER A 38 -10.44 -6.02 -5.93
CA SER A 38 -10.47 -6.86 -7.14
C SER A 38 -9.03 -7.10 -7.59
N PRO A 39 -8.32 -8.05 -6.94
CA PRO A 39 -6.88 -8.20 -7.19
C PRO A 39 -6.56 -8.53 -8.64
N ALA A 40 -5.52 -7.88 -9.17
CA ALA A 40 -4.96 -8.20 -10.47
C ALA A 40 -4.14 -9.49 -10.39
N ASP A 41 -3.69 -9.99 -11.53
CA ASP A 41 -2.92 -11.23 -11.59
C ASP A 41 -1.47 -11.06 -11.09
N ALA A 42 -0.93 -9.85 -11.25
CA ALA A 42 0.46 -9.56 -10.90
C ALA A 42 0.65 -8.11 -10.50
N VAL A 43 1.75 -7.82 -9.80
CA VAL A 43 2.15 -6.45 -9.46
C VAL A 43 2.46 -5.67 -10.73
N ASN A 44 2.06 -4.41 -10.76
CA ASN A 44 2.36 -3.51 -11.88
C ASN A 44 3.89 -3.40 -12.06
N PRO A 45 4.42 -3.72 -13.26
CA PRO A 45 5.86 -3.71 -13.49
C PRO A 45 6.53 -2.35 -13.27
N ALA A 46 5.87 -1.26 -13.58
CA ALA A 46 6.42 0.09 -13.36
C ALA A 46 6.56 0.38 -11.86
N ILE A 47 5.61 -0.07 -11.05
CA ILE A 47 5.70 0.03 -9.60
C ILE A 47 6.87 -0.80 -9.07
N ALA A 48 6.96 -2.07 -9.51
CA ALA A 48 8.05 -2.94 -9.09
C ALA A 48 9.41 -2.38 -9.46
N ALA A 49 9.53 -1.77 -10.66
CA ALA A 49 10.77 -1.17 -11.12
C ALA A 49 11.20 0.02 -10.24
N THR A 50 10.26 0.89 -9.86
CA THR A 50 10.60 2.05 -9.01
C THR A 50 10.98 1.64 -7.60
N VAL A 51 10.37 0.60 -7.07
CA VAL A 51 10.70 0.07 -5.75
C VAL A 51 12.05 -0.64 -5.78
N ALA A 52 12.38 -1.31 -6.89
CA ALA A 52 13.68 -1.96 -7.08
C ALA A 52 14.83 -0.94 -7.03
N GLU A 53 14.59 0.31 -7.40
CA GLU A 53 15.60 1.38 -7.29
C GLU A 53 16.04 1.60 -5.84
N LEU A 54 15.22 1.22 -4.88
CA LEU A 54 15.53 1.31 -3.44
C LEU A 54 16.11 0.00 -2.88
N GLY A 55 16.36 -0.98 -3.74
CA GLY A 55 16.87 -2.28 -3.31
C GLY A 55 15.81 -3.25 -2.83
N ILE A 56 14.54 -3.00 -3.12
CA ILE A 56 13.41 -3.81 -2.67
C ILE A 56 12.82 -4.56 -3.87
N ASP A 57 12.71 -5.88 -3.77
CA ASP A 57 12.11 -6.69 -4.83
C ASP A 57 10.69 -7.12 -4.45
N ILE A 58 9.70 -6.57 -5.15
CA ILE A 58 8.29 -6.98 -4.98
C ILE A 58 7.74 -7.67 -6.22
N SER A 59 8.60 -7.96 -7.20
CA SER A 59 8.17 -8.58 -8.46
C SER A 59 7.52 -9.95 -8.27
N ASN A 60 7.84 -10.66 -7.20
CA ASN A 60 7.31 -11.98 -6.89
C ASN A 60 6.06 -11.94 -5.99
N ARG A 61 5.62 -10.76 -5.57
CA ARG A 61 4.42 -10.66 -4.74
C ARG A 61 3.18 -10.88 -5.58
N THR A 62 2.18 -11.53 -4.98
CA THR A 62 0.90 -11.79 -5.64
C THR A 62 -0.16 -10.86 -5.04
N PRO A 63 -0.87 -10.09 -5.88
CA PRO A 63 -2.02 -9.34 -5.40
C PRO A 63 -3.04 -10.25 -4.73
N ARG A 64 -3.65 -9.77 -3.64
CA ARG A 64 -4.62 -10.56 -2.91
C ARG A 64 -5.86 -9.75 -2.54
N ALA A 65 -6.97 -10.46 -2.34
CA ALA A 65 -8.23 -9.82 -1.95
C ALA A 65 -8.20 -9.49 -0.45
N VAL A 66 -8.74 -8.33 -0.11
CA VAL A 66 -8.96 -7.96 1.29
C VAL A 66 -10.12 -8.80 1.84
N THR A 67 -9.99 -9.23 3.09
CA THR A 67 -11.04 -9.99 3.78
C THR A 67 -11.54 -9.22 4.99
N ALA A 68 -12.71 -9.63 5.52
CA ALA A 68 -13.23 -9.04 6.75
C ALA A 68 -12.26 -9.26 7.92
N GLU A 69 -11.60 -10.41 7.96
CA GLU A 69 -10.60 -10.69 8.99
C GLU A 69 -9.42 -9.75 8.93
N ASP A 70 -8.94 -9.42 7.73
CA ASP A 70 -7.86 -8.44 7.55
C ASP A 70 -8.21 -7.11 8.21
N LEU A 71 -9.47 -6.67 8.05
CA LEU A 71 -9.94 -5.39 8.60
C LEU A 71 -10.08 -5.43 10.13
N GLN A 72 -10.34 -6.60 10.70
CA GLN A 72 -10.41 -6.75 12.14
C GLN A 72 -9.03 -6.78 12.78
N GLN A 73 -8.06 -7.36 12.11
CA GLN A 73 -6.70 -7.54 12.65
C GLN A 73 -5.81 -6.30 12.49
N ALA A 74 -6.03 -5.47 11.48
CA ALA A 74 -5.18 -4.32 11.24
C ALA A 74 -5.37 -3.25 12.32
N ASP A 75 -4.26 -2.74 12.83
CA ASP A 75 -4.27 -1.60 13.76
C ASP A 75 -4.57 -0.29 13.04
N VAL A 76 -4.08 -0.17 11.81
CA VAL A 76 -4.33 0.97 10.94
C VAL A 76 -4.66 0.47 9.54
N VAL A 77 -5.74 0.95 8.98
CA VAL A 77 -6.12 0.69 7.59
C VAL A 77 -5.96 1.99 6.81
N VAL A 78 -5.16 1.97 5.76
CA VAL A 78 -4.92 3.11 4.90
C VAL A 78 -5.60 2.86 3.55
N LEU A 79 -6.59 3.67 3.23
CA LEU A 79 -7.29 3.61 1.96
C LEU A 79 -6.59 4.53 0.97
N MET A 80 -6.10 3.97 -0.14
CA MET A 80 -5.26 4.71 -1.10
C MET A 80 -6.07 5.56 -2.07
N LYS A 81 -7.39 5.47 -2.03
CA LYS A 81 -8.32 6.28 -2.81
C LYS A 81 -9.66 6.34 -2.09
N PRO A 82 -10.50 7.35 -2.35
CA PRO A 82 -11.84 7.40 -1.78
C PRO A 82 -12.78 6.39 -2.46
N GLY A 83 -13.88 6.08 -1.79
CA GLY A 83 -14.96 5.28 -2.36
C GLY A 83 -14.76 3.77 -2.40
N LEU A 84 -13.74 3.24 -1.70
CA LEU A 84 -13.53 1.80 -1.63
C LEU A 84 -14.59 1.16 -0.74
N GLN A 85 -15.25 0.12 -1.26
CA GLN A 85 -16.30 -0.60 -0.54
C GLN A 85 -15.72 -1.83 0.13
N LEU A 86 -15.49 -1.74 1.44
CA LEU A 86 -14.82 -2.78 2.20
C LEU A 86 -15.76 -3.92 2.54
N PRO A 87 -15.26 -5.16 2.69
CA PRO A 87 -16.09 -6.34 2.98
C PRO A 87 -16.56 -6.42 4.43
N GLY A 88 -16.22 -5.46 5.28
CA GLY A 88 -16.65 -5.47 6.67
C GLY A 88 -16.15 -4.22 7.39
N PRO A 89 -16.42 -4.11 8.70
CA PRO A 89 -15.99 -2.94 9.47
C PRO A 89 -14.50 -2.98 9.78
N VAL A 90 -13.91 -1.80 9.90
CA VAL A 90 -12.53 -1.63 10.36
C VAL A 90 -12.56 -1.46 11.88
N TRP A 91 -11.79 -2.27 12.59
CA TRP A 91 -11.73 -2.21 14.05
C TRP A 91 -10.66 -1.23 14.54
N GLY A 92 -9.63 -0.99 13.75
CA GLY A 92 -8.57 -0.05 14.07
C GLY A 92 -8.83 1.35 13.52
N LYS A 93 -7.75 2.11 13.38
CA LYS A 93 -7.80 3.45 12.84
C LYS A 93 -7.88 3.41 11.31
N VAL A 94 -8.65 4.33 10.71
CA VAL A 94 -8.73 4.47 9.25
C VAL A 94 -8.08 5.79 8.84
N LEU A 95 -7.18 5.71 7.86
CA LEU A 95 -6.63 6.87 7.18
C LEU A 95 -7.13 6.85 5.74
N GLN A 96 -7.62 7.98 5.28
CA GLN A 96 -8.13 8.14 3.91
C GLN A 96 -7.13 8.98 3.13
N TRP A 97 -6.40 8.34 2.21
CA TRP A 97 -5.49 9.03 1.30
C TRP A 97 -6.09 9.08 -0.10
N GLN A 98 -5.57 9.97 -0.91
CA GLN A 98 -5.99 10.08 -2.30
C GLN A 98 -4.76 10.26 -3.17
N PHE A 99 -4.45 9.22 -3.97
CA PHE A 99 -3.35 9.25 -4.93
C PHE A 99 -3.88 8.83 -6.30
N PRO A 100 -3.34 9.38 -7.39
CA PRO A 100 -3.77 9.00 -8.73
C PRO A 100 -3.44 7.55 -9.04
N ASP A 101 -4.21 6.93 -9.95
CA ASP A 101 -4.01 5.56 -10.37
C ASP A 101 -2.88 5.49 -11.41
N PRO A 102 -1.76 4.80 -11.12
CA PRO A 102 -0.62 4.72 -12.03
C PRO A 102 -0.71 3.56 -13.02
N ALA A 103 -1.87 2.97 -13.27
CA ALA A 103 -2.02 1.73 -14.03
C ALA A 103 -1.41 1.79 -15.43
N SER A 104 -1.44 2.96 -16.08
CA SER A 104 -0.91 3.15 -17.43
C SER A 104 0.43 3.91 -17.47
N TRP A 105 1.05 4.17 -16.32
CA TRP A 105 2.26 4.97 -16.24
C TRP A 105 3.51 4.11 -16.39
N ASP A 106 4.58 4.70 -16.98
CA ASP A 106 5.90 4.07 -16.96
C ASP A 106 6.60 4.34 -15.61
N SER A 107 7.76 3.70 -15.40
CA SER A 107 8.49 3.82 -14.15
C SER A 107 8.95 5.25 -13.88
N GLU A 108 9.26 6.02 -14.90
CA GLU A 108 9.67 7.41 -14.74
C GLU A 108 8.52 8.26 -14.19
N ALA A 109 7.32 8.06 -14.70
CA ALA A 109 6.14 8.78 -14.23
C ALA A 109 5.74 8.36 -12.80
N VAL A 110 6.05 7.14 -12.40
CA VAL A 110 5.73 6.63 -11.06
C VAL A 110 6.66 7.19 -9.99
N ARG A 111 7.88 7.60 -10.31
CA ARG A 111 8.82 8.11 -9.30
C ARG A 111 8.27 9.26 -8.46
N PRO A 112 7.65 10.30 -9.03
CA PRO A 112 7.04 11.34 -8.20
C PRO A 112 5.94 10.82 -7.29
N LEU A 113 5.15 9.85 -7.75
CA LEU A 113 4.14 9.20 -6.91
C LEU A 113 4.80 8.45 -5.76
N ARG A 114 5.87 7.71 -6.02
CA ARG A 114 6.64 7.02 -4.98
C ARG A 114 7.09 8.00 -3.89
N GLU A 115 7.64 9.15 -4.29
CA GLU A 115 8.11 10.15 -3.33
C GLU A 115 6.97 10.81 -2.58
N ALA A 116 5.83 11.03 -3.21
CA ALA A 116 4.65 11.58 -2.55
C ALA A 116 4.09 10.60 -1.52
N VAL A 117 4.02 9.33 -1.84
CA VAL A 117 3.58 8.28 -0.90
C VAL A 117 4.56 8.16 0.26
N ARG A 118 5.86 8.20 -0.03
CA ARG A 118 6.90 8.16 1.01
C ARG A 118 6.75 9.30 2.00
N THR A 119 6.57 10.52 1.51
CA THR A 119 6.38 11.70 2.36
C THR A 119 5.16 11.55 3.25
N ARG A 120 4.04 11.04 2.69
CA ARG A 120 2.82 10.83 3.46
C ARG A 120 3.02 9.79 4.55
N ILE A 121 3.73 8.71 4.27
CA ILE A 121 4.10 7.69 5.26
C ILE A 121 4.91 8.32 6.39
N GLU A 122 5.92 9.11 6.06
CA GLU A 122 6.77 9.76 7.06
C GLU A 122 5.97 10.71 7.95
N GLN A 123 5.06 11.46 7.37
CA GLN A 123 4.26 12.45 8.11
C GLN A 123 3.16 11.84 8.96
N GLU A 124 2.49 10.80 8.47
CA GLU A 124 1.26 10.30 9.10
C GLU A 124 1.40 8.94 9.78
N LEU A 125 2.39 8.13 9.41
CA LEU A 125 2.59 6.81 10.01
C LEU A 125 3.82 6.75 10.90
N LEU A 126 4.97 7.17 10.42
CA LEU A 126 6.21 7.03 11.19
C LEU A 126 6.28 7.96 12.39
N THR A 127 5.66 9.14 12.31
CA THR A 127 5.65 10.09 13.42
C THR A 127 4.55 9.78 14.44
N ALA A 128 3.51 9.04 14.04
CA ALA A 128 2.35 8.75 14.90
C ALA A 128 2.42 7.37 15.54
N LEU A 129 3.28 6.51 15.04
CA LEU A 129 3.43 5.12 15.51
C LEU A 129 4.84 4.85 16.09
#